data_0f0920be8ad4671582eeb714f26d8ba2
#
_entry.id   0f0920be8ad4671582eeb714f26d8ba2
#
_cell.length_a   1.000
_cell.length_b   1.000
_cell.length_c   1.000
_cell.angle_alpha   90.00
_cell.angle_beta   90.00
_cell.angle_gamma   90.00
#
_symmetry.space_group_name_H-M   'P 1'
#
loop_
_entity.id
_entity.type
_entity.pdbx_description
1 polymer ?
#
loop_
_entity_poly.entity_id
_entity_poly.type
_entity_poly.pdbx_seq_one_letter_code
_entity_poly.pdbx_strand_id
1 'polypeptide(L)'
;PPLIKRSPELVQGLGNLIENATEFARTQVNLEFTWDEDQVELSISDDGPGFAANILGLLGDPYISTRPGSGRMGLGVFISKTLLERTGAHLHFFNRRQGMGATVVIRWPRHIIDLAENDSGFGTEAGRRLQQASQGEY
;
A
#
# COMPACT_ATOMS: atom_id res chain seq x y z
N PRO A 1 8.62 -10.44 -12.51
CA PRO A 1 8.00 -9.49 -11.57
C PRO A 1 6.78 -8.82 -12.17
N PRO A 2 5.84 -8.40 -11.35
CA PRO A 2 4.67 -7.70 -11.85
C PRO A 2 5.01 -6.31 -12.39
N LEU A 3 4.24 -5.87 -13.39
CA LEU A 3 4.33 -4.53 -13.94
C LEU A 3 3.18 -3.71 -13.37
N ILE A 4 3.50 -2.79 -12.47
CA ILE A 4 2.49 -2.03 -11.75
C ILE A 4 2.20 -0.73 -12.49
N LYS A 5 0.93 -0.49 -12.81
CA LYS A 5 0.53 0.76 -13.45
C LYS A 5 0.57 1.89 -12.45
N ARG A 6 1.26 2.97 -12.82
CA ARG A 6 1.27 4.18 -12.02
C ARG A 6 -0.08 4.89 -12.13
N SER A 7 -0.67 5.23 -10.99
CA SER A 7 -1.89 6.02 -10.92
C SER A 7 -1.75 7.07 -9.83
N PRO A 8 -2.52 8.16 -9.88
CA PRO A 8 -2.47 9.17 -8.81
C PRO A 8 -2.81 8.58 -7.46
N GLU A 9 -3.79 7.70 -7.40
CA GLU A 9 -4.20 7.06 -6.14
C GLU A 9 -3.08 6.22 -5.56
N LEU A 10 -2.40 5.45 -6.40
CA LEU A 10 -1.29 4.61 -5.97
C LEU A 10 -0.14 5.46 -5.46
N VAL A 11 0.28 6.44 -6.24
CA VAL A 11 1.42 7.30 -5.91
C VAL A 11 1.15 8.08 -4.63
N GLN A 12 -0.01 8.70 -4.52
CA GLN A 12 -0.33 9.50 -3.34
C GLN A 12 -0.56 8.63 -2.11
N GLY A 13 -1.27 7.51 -2.26
CA GLY A 13 -1.51 6.60 -1.15
C GLY A 13 -0.23 6.04 -0.56
N LEU A 14 0.65 5.52 -1.41
CA LEU A 14 1.93 4.98 -0.96
C LEU A 14 2.83 6.09 -0.41
N GLY A 15 2.88 7.22 -1.09
CA GLY A 15 3.69 8.37 -0.65
C GLY A 15 3.31 8.82 0.75
N ASN A 16 2.03 8.93 1.03
CA ASN A 16 1.55 9.33 2.35
C ASN A 16 1.92 8.31 3.44
N LEU A 17 1.79 7.02 3.13
CA LEU A 17 2.16 5.98 4.11
C LEU A 17 3.65 5.96 4.39
N ILE A 18 4.47 6.12 3.35
CA ILE A 18 5.93 6.15 3.50
C ILE A 18 6.35 7.41 4.27
N GLU A 19 5.76 8.55 3.94
CA GLU A 19 6.01 9.80 4.64
C GLU A 19 5.64 9.69 6.11
N ASN A 20 4.48 9.09 6.39
CA ASN A 20 4.04 8.86 7.76
C ASN A 20 5.02 7.96 8.53
N ALA A 21 5.44 6.87 7.91
CA ALA A 21 6.41 5.96 8.52
C ALA A 21 7.73 6.69 8.80
N THR A 22 8.19 7.50 7.86
CA THR A 22 9.42 8.27 7.99
C THR A 22 9.32 9.28 9.14
N GLU A 23 8.18 9.93 9.26
CA GLU A 23 7.96 10.94 10.32
C GLU A 23 8.01 10.32 11.72
N PHE A 24 7.46 9.12 11.88
CA PHE A 24 7.39 8.49 13.20
C PHE A 24 8.52 7.52 13.50
N ALA A 25 9.30 7.15 12.50
CA ALA A 25 10.44 6.25 12.69
C ALA A 25 11.49 6.88 13.59
N ARG A 26 12.14 6.05 14.41
CA ARG A 26 13.26 6.48 15.22
C ARG A 26 14.54 6.47 14.42
N THR A 27 14.79 5.40 13.69
CA THR A 27 16.03 5.24 12.92
C THR A 27 15.83 4.73 11.52
N GLN A 28 14.77 3.94 11.23
CA GLN A 28 14.66 3.34 9.92
C GLN A 28 13.21 3.03 9.54
N VAL A 29 12.99 3.01 8.23
CA VAL A 29 11.77 2.52 7.61
C VAL A 29 12.17 1.40 6.67
N ASN A 30 11.48 0.26 6.75
CA ASN A 30 11.72 -0.88 5.87
C ASN A 30 10.57 -1.05 4.90
N LEU A 31 10.91 -1.22 3.63
CA LEU A 31 9.94 -1.54 2.59
C LEU A 31 10.28 -2.93 2.06
N GLU A 32 9.28 -3.81 2.03
CA GLU A 32 9.45 -5.14 1.50
C GLU A 32 8.36 -5.43 0.47
N PHE A 33 8.77 -5.76 -0.72
CA PHE A 33 7.88 -6.00 -1.84
C PHE A 33 7.99 -7.46 -2.26
N THR A 34 6.87 -8.18 -2.20
CA THR A 34 6.82 -9.60 -2.57
C THR A 34 5.64 -9.85 -3.48
N TRP A 35 5.70 -10.93 -4.24
CA TRP A 35 4.63 -11.33 -5.14
C TRP A 35 4.65 -12.84 -5.35
N ASP A 36 3.49 -13.35 -5.72
CA ASP A 36 3.33 -14.71 -6.23
C ASP A 36 2.36 -14.68 -7.41
N GLU A 37 1.81 -15.81 -7.78
CA GLU A 37 0.89 -15.90 -8.93
C GLU A 37 -0.43 -15.20 -8.66
N ASP A 38 -0.84 -15.08 -7.40
CA ASP A 38 -2.16 -14.60 -7.02
C ASP A 38 -2.19 -13.18 -6.50
N GLN A 39 -1.10 -12.72 -5.89
CA GLN A 39 -1.09 -11.43 -5.22
C GLN A 39 0.26 -10.73 -5.27
N VAL A 40 0.17 -9.42 -5.07
CA VAL A 40 1.32 -8.55 -4.89
C VAL A 40 1.20 -7.92 -3.51
N GLU A 41 2.27 -7.89 -2.75
CA GLU A 41 2.24 -7.39 -1.38
C GLU A 41 3.38 -6.41 -1.15
N LEU A 42 3.05 -5.27 -0.54
CA LEU A 42 4.03 -4.31 -0.06
C LEU A 42 3.86 -4.15 1.44
N SER A 43 4.96 -4.29 2.17
CA SER A 43 4.99 -4.09 3.61
C SER A 43 5.81 -2.84 3.92
N ILE A 44 5.28 -1.94 4.72
CA ILE A 44 5.94 -0.73 5.16
C ILE A 44 6.02 -0.79 6.69
N SER A 45 7.24 -0.86 7.23
CA SER A 45 7.45 -0.97 8.66
C SER A 45 8.38 0.14 9.14
N ASP A 46 8.12 0.66 10.33
CA ASP A 46 9.02 1.60 10.99
C ASP A 46 9.36 1.10 12.39
N ASP A 47 10.36 1.72 13.00
CA ASP A 47 10.80 1.42 14.35
C ASP A 47 10.37 2.48 15.37
N GLY A 48 9.29 3.18 15.08
CA GLY A 48 8.75 4.20 15.95
C GLY A 48 7.89 3.61 17.08
N PRO A 49 7.05 4.45 17.69
CA PRO A 49 6.22 4.00 18.81
C PRO A 49 5.06 3.09 18.41
N GLY A 50 4.77 2.96 17.12
CA GLY A 50 3.63 2.21 16.65
C GLY A 50 2.35 3.03 16.65
N PHE A 51 1.29 2.43 16.12
CA PHE A 51 -0.03 3.04 16.16
C PHE A 51 -0.62 2.94 17.56
N ALA A 52 -1.29 3.98 18.01
CA ALA A 52 -2.06 3.90 19.24
C ALA A 52 -3.18 2.86 19.09
N ALA A 53 -3.49 2.16 20.17
CA ALA A 53 -4.47 1.08 20.13
C ALA A 53 -5.84 1.55 19.65
N ASN A 54 -6.27 2.76 20.06
CA ASN A 54 -7.53 3.30 19.62
C ASN A 54 -7.55 3.64 18.13
N ILE A 55 -6.39 4.02 17.58
CA ILE A 55 -6.25 4.27 16.14
C ILE A 55 -6.35 2.97 15.36
N LEU A 56 -5.68 1.92 15.81
CA LEU A 56 -5.76 0.62 15.16
C LEU A 56 -7.19 0.10 15.10
N GLY A 57 -7.95 0.27 16.17
CA GLY A 57 -9.33 -0.19 16.22
C GLY A 57 -10.27 0.62 15.33
N LEU A 58 -9.89 1.84 14.99
CA LEU A 58 -10.74 2.75 14.23
C LEU A 58 -10.22 3.07 12.84
N LEU A 59 -9.17 2.38 12.39
CA LEU A 59 -8.62 2.65 11.05
C LEU A 59 -9.68 2.39 9.99
N GLY A 60 -9.89 3.38 9.16
CA GLY A 60 -10.97 3.39 8.19
C GLY A 60 -12.10 4.33 8.52
N ASP A 61 -12.19 4.81 9.77
CA ASP A 61 -13.20 5.77 10.18
C ASP A 61 -12.63 7.20 10.04
N PRO A 62 -13.31 8.09 9.32
CA PRO A 62 -12.80 9.44 9.11
C PRO A 62 -12.69 10.28 10.36
N TYR A 63 -13.31 9.87 11.46
CA TYR A 63 -13.30 10.62 12.71
C TYR A 63 -12.21 10.20 13.69
N ILE A 64 -11.28 9.39 13.26
CA ILE A 64 -10.25 8.84 14.12
C ILE A 64 -9.25 9.86 14.61
N SER A 65 -9.01 10.89 13.88
CA SER A 65 -7.86 11.76 14.03
C SER A 65 -8.03 12.84 15.09
N THR A 66 -8.54 12.49 16.25
CA THR A 66 -8.85 13.47 17.26
C THR A 66 -7.79 13.64 18.33
N ARG A 67 -6.73 12.88 18.30
CA ARG A 67 -5.65 13.00 19.30
C ARG A 67 -4.87 14.28 19.06
N PRO A 68 -4.70 15.11 20.12
CA PRO A 68 -3.88 16.30 20.01
C PRO A 68 -2.45 15.92 19.58
N GLY A 69 -1.93 16.62 18.60
CA GLY A 69 -0.58 16.40 18.10
C GLY A 69 -0.42 15.19 17.19
N SER A 70 -1.47 14.40 16.99
CA SER A 70 -1.39 13.22 16.13
C SER A 70 -2.50 13.16 15.08
N GLY A 71 -3.17 14.29 14.84
CA GLY A 71 -4.25 14.35 13.85
C GLY A 71 -3.78 13.96 12.45
N ARG A 72 -2.54 14.29 12.12
CA ARG A 72 -1.96 13.92 10.83
C ARG A 72 -1.91 12.41 10.64
N MET A 73 -1.53 11.66 11.68
CA MET A 73 -1.48 10.21 11.59
C MET A 73 -2.85 9.62 11.27
N GLY A 74 -3.90 10.04 12.00
CA GLY A 74 -5.22 9.50 11.78
C GLY A 74 -5.79 9.82 10.42
N LEU A 75 -5.74 11.09 10.04
CA LEU A 75 -6.31 11.56 8.78
C LEU A 75 -5.51 11.10 7.58
N GLY A 76 -4.19 11.23 7.64
CA GLY A 76 -3.32 10.84 6.53
C GLY A 76 -3.38 9.36 6.25
N VAL A 77 -3.37 8.54 7.28
CA VAL A 77 -3.46 7.09 7.13
C VAL A 77 -4.82 6.69 6.57
N PHE A 78 -5.89 7.34 7.04
CA PHE A 78 -7.23 7.08 6.51
C PHE A 78 -7.32 7.42 5.02
N ILE A 79 -6.80 8.57 4.62
CA ILE A 79 -6.78 8.98 3.20
C ILE A 79 -6.01 7.97 2.37
N SER A 80 -4.84 7.56 2.85
CA SER A 80 -4.02 6.58 2.15
C SER A 80 -4.75 5.25 1.98
N LYS A 81 -5.40 4.79 3.04
CA LYS A 81 -6.19 3.56 2.99
C LYS A 81 -7.27 3.66 1.91
N THR A 82 -8.01 4.77 1.90
CA THR A 82 -9.07 4.98 0.91
C THR A 82 -8.52 5.00 -0.52
N LEU A 83 -7.44 5.72 -0.74
CA LEU A 83 -6.83 5.81 -2.07
C LEU A 83 -6.34 4.46 -2.56
N LEU A 84 -5.67 3.72 -1.69
CA LEU A 84 -5.12 2.41 -2.07
C LEU A 84 -6.22 1.37 -2.26
N GLU A 85 -7.29 1.44 -1.49
CA GLU A 85 -8.44 0.56 -1.70
C GLU A 85 -9.08 0.78 -3.07
N ARG A 86 -9.03 2.00 -3.59
CA ARG A 86 -9.50 2.29 -4.95
C ARG A 86 -8.67 1.61 -6.02
N THR A 87 -7.43 1.27 -5.71
CA THR A 87 -6.57 0.51 -6.64
C THR A 87 -6.80 -1.00 -6.55
N GLY A 88 -7.71 -1.43 -5.70
CA GLY A 88 -8.02 -2.85 -5.48
C GLY A 88 -7.28 -3.45 -4.30
N ALA A 89 -6.58 -2.64 -3.52
CA ALA A 89 -5.80 -3.13 -2.40
C ALA A 89 -6.65 -3.44 -1.17
N HIS A 90 -6.13 -4.37 -0.37
CA HIS A 90 -6.58 -4.60 1.00
C HIS A 90 -5.42 -4.24 1.91
N LEU A 91 -5.69 -3.45 2.95
CA LEU A 91 -4.67 -2.98 3.86
C LEU A 91 -4.87 -3.57 5.25
N HIS A 92 -3.75 -3.90 5.88
CA HIS A 92 -3.74 -4.42 7.23
C HIS A 92 -2.71 -3.63 8.05
N PHE A 93 -3.16 -3.07 9.17
CA PHE A 93 -2.34 -2.21 10.03
C PHE A 93 -2.15 -2.90 11.36
N PHE A 94 -0.91 -2.97 11.82
CA PHE A 94 -0.64 -3.57 13.12
C PHE A 94 0.66 -3.03 13.69
N ASN A 95 0.82 -3.22 15.00
CA ASN A 95 2.07 -2.89 15.67
C ASN A 95 2.93 -4.14 15.75
N ARG A 96 4.23 -3.93 15.61
CA ARG A 96 5.21 -4.97 15.85
C ARG A 96 5.23 -5.29 17.34
N ARG A 97 5.74 -6.47 17.69
CA ARG A 97 5.78 -6.90 19.06
C ARG A 97 6.50 -5.89 19.96
N GLN A 98 5.99 -5.72 21.19
CA GLN A 98 6.63 -4.91 22.22
C GLN A 98 6.77 -3.44 21.86
N GLY A 99 5.84 -2.91 21.07
CA GLY A 99 5.87 -1.50 20.72
C GLY A 99 7.06 -1.08 19.89
N MET A 100 7.62 -1.98 19.12
CA MET A 100 8.81 -1.73 18.32
C MET A 100 8.48 -1.19 16.93
N GLY A 101 7.34 -0.55 16.77
CA GLY A 101 7.02 0.12 15.55
C GLY A 101 5.71 -0.31 14.94
N ALA A 102 5.34 0.38 13.88
CA ALA A 102 4.12 0.16 13.12
C ALA A 102 4.42 -0.57 11.83
N THR A 103 3.48 -1.37 11.37
CA THR A 103 3.55 -2.02 10.07
C THR A 103 2.23 -1.85 9.36
N VAL A 104 2.31 -1.54 8.06
CA VAL A 104 1.17 -1.62 7.17
C VAL A 104 1.48 -2.61 6.07
N VAL A 105 0.57 -3.53 5.82
CA VAL A 105 0.70 -4.50 4.72
C VAL A 105 -0.39 -4.17 3.71
N ILE A 106 0.01 -4.01 2.46
CA ILE A 106 -0.88 -3.66 1.37
C ILE A 106 -0.84 -4.82 0.38
N ARG A 107 -2.00 -5.42 0.11
CA ARG A 107 -2.12 -6.55 -0.81
C ARG A 107 -3.04 -6.21 -1.95
N TRP A 108 -2.62 -6.53 -3.15
CA TRP A 108 -3.44 -6.43 -4.34
C TRP A 108 -3.59 -7.80 -4.97
N PRO A 109 -4.79 -8.16 -5.44
CA PRO A 109 -4.89 -9.27 -6.38
C PRO A 109 -4.03 -8.97 -7.60
N ARG A 110 -3.18 -9.92 -7.99
CA ARG A 110 -2.24 -9.66 -9.08
C ARG A 110 -2.94 -9.32 -10.39
N HIS A 111 -4.06 -9.96 -10.68
CA HIS A 111 -4.80 -9.71 -11.91
C HIS A 111 -5.36 -8.28 -11.98
N ILE A 112 -5.47 -7.57 -10.87
CA ILE A 112 -5.96 -6.20 -10.83
C ILE A 112 -4.82 -5.21 -10.99
N ILE A 113 -3.69 -5.44 -10.32
CA ILE A 113 -2.61 -4.46 -10.24
C ILE A 113 -1.51 -4.68 -11.27
N ASP A 114 -1.33 -5.90 -11.74
CA ASP A 114 -0.28 -6.23 -12.71
C ASP A 114 -0.77 -5.93 -14.13
N LEU A 115 -0.08 -5.02 -14.83
CA LEU A 115 -0.42 -4.66 -16.20
C LEU A 115 -0.39 -5.85 -17.15
N ALA A 116 0.59 -6.75 -16.98
CA ALA A 116 0.72 -7.93 -17.82
C ALA A 116 -0.48 -8.85 -17.65
N GLU A 117 -0.96 -9.04 -16.41
CA GLU A 117 -2.14 -9.85 -16.11
C GLU A 117 -3.40 -9.21 -16.67
N ASN A 118 -3.52 -7.88 -16.54
CA ASN A 118 -4.67 -7.16 -17.09
C ASN A 118 -4.72 -7.25 -18.60
N ASP A 119 -3.58 -7.12 -19.26
CA ASP A 119 -3.50 -7.24 -20.71
C ASP A 119 -3.89 -8.63 -21.18
N SER A 120 -3.41 -9.66 -20.49
CA SER A 120 -3.79 -11.04 -20.83
C SER A 120 -5.26 -11.32 -20.52
N GLY A 121 -5.84 -10.58 -19.57
CA GLY A 121 -7.24 -10.71 -19.21
C GLY A 121 -8.21 -10.27 -20.29
N PHE A 122 -7.78 -9.49 -21.26
CA PHE A 122 -8.63 -9.09 -22.38
C PHE A 122 -8.93 -10.25 -23.32
N GLY A 123 -8.10 -11.28 -23.36
CA GLY A 123 -8.32 -12.43 -24.19
C GLY A 123 -8.36 -12.14 -25.68
N THR A 124 -7.99 -10.95 -26.10
CA THR A 124 -7.97 -10.52 -27.49
C THR A 124 -6.56 -10.52 -28.02
N GLU A 125 -6.45 -10.63 -29.35
CA GLU A 125 -5.18 -10.57 -30.02
C GLU A 125 -4.49 -9.22 -29.81
N ALA A 126 -5.26 -8.14 -29.75
CA ALA A 126 -4.74 -6.82 -29.49
C ALA A 126 -4.11 -6.74 -28.09
N GLY A 127 -4.76 -7.30 -27.09
CA GLY A 127 -4.22 -7.35 -25.73
C GLY A 127 -2.93 -8.13 -25.67
N ARG A 128 -2.86 -9.26 -26.36
CA ARG A 128 -1.63 -10.06 -26.42
C ARG A 128 -0.48 -9.32 -27.11
N ARG A 129 -0.78 -8.60 -28.17
CA ARG A 129 0.25 -7.79 -28.86
C ARG A 129 0.80 -6.71 -27.96
N LEU A 130 -0.06 -6.03 -27.23
CA LEU A 130 0.37 -5.01 -26.28
C LEU A 130 1.27 -5.59 -25.20
N GLN A 131 0.91 -6.77 -24.70
CA GLN A 131 1.71 -7.46 -23.70
C GLN A 131 3.08 -7.85 -24.26
N GLN A 132 3.13 -8.36 -25.48
CA GLN A 132 4.37 -8.72 -26.13
C GLN A 132 5.25 -7.51 -26.40
N ALA A 133 4.67 -6.41 -26.86
CA ALA A 133 5.41 -5.17 -27.09
C ALA A 133 6.01 -4.64 -25.79
N SER A 134 5.24 -4.68 -24.72
CA SER A 134 5.71 -4.27 -23.41
C SER A 134 6.89 -5.11 -22.92
N GLN A 135 6.83 -6.42 -23.13
CA GLN A 135 7.92 -7.32 -22.77
C GLN A 135 9.14 -7.15 -23.68
N GLY A 136 8.92 -6.83 -24.93
CA GLY A 136 10.01 -6.63 -25.89
C GLY A 136 10.85 -5.40 -25.64
N GLU A 137 10.33 -4.43 -24.90
CA GLU A 137 11.05 -3.20 -24.58
C GLU A 137 12.01 -3.38 -23.40
N TYR A 138 11.92 -4.47 -22.70
CA TYR A 138 12.77 -4.78 -21.58
C TYR A 138 13.74 -5.89 -21.93
#